data_7450e96c364cf41d5491cb9fc0f0bcf0
#
_entry.id   7450e96c364cf41d5491cb9fc0f0bcf0
#
_cell.length_a   1.000
_cell.length_b   1.000
_cell.length_c   1.000
_cell.angle_alpha   90.00
_cell.angle_beta   90.00
_cell.angle_gamma   90.00
#
_symmetry.space_group_name_H-M   'P 1'
#
loop_
_entity.id
_entity.type
_entity.pdbx_description
1 polymer ?
#
loop_
_entity_poly.entity_id
_entity_poly.type
_entity_poly.pdbx_seq_one_letter_code
_entity_poly.pdbx_strand_id
1 'polypeptide(L)'
;MPDKPKSLIAGSTGLVGSLLLKDLSSGDEPIVLISRKANQFLTKNTSEIIINFDDLLSDTFDLSEEIDHVYLCLGKKLFTYELGYMPEKNRDTFKKIDFDYPLAIAKLAFQNGAKSIAIVSAIGAKEGSPNYYFHIKGKLENAIKEIGFENVCIAQPGHLL
;
A
#
# COMPACT_ATOMS: atom_id res chain seq x y z
N MET A 1 -17.78 -9.15 23.32
CA MET A 1 -16.95 -9.92 22.39
C MET A 1 -15.77 -9.05 22.05
N PRO A 2 -14.56 -9.57 21.95
CA PRO A 2 -13.47 -8.77 21.44
C PRO A 2 -13.85 -8.25 20.05
N ASP A 3 -13.56 -6.99 19.79
CA ASP A 3 -13.79 -6.41 18.47
C ASP A 3 -13.01 -7.21 17.43
N LYS A 4 -13.62 -7.43 16.25
CA LYS A 4 -12.97 -8.13 15.16
C LYS A 4 -11.83 -7.25 14.63
N PRO A 5 -10.69 -7.87 14.26
CA PRO A 5 -9.56 -7.11 13.71
C PRO A 5 -9.99 -6.36 12.44
N LYS A 6 -9.59 -5.10 12.36
CA LYS A 6 -9.93 -4.22 11.25
C LYS A 6 -8.75 -4.09 10.30
N SER A 7 -9.01 -4.29 9.02
CA SER A 7 -8.02 -4.23 7.95
C SER A 7 -8.12 -2.92 7.15
N LEU A 8 -6.99 -2.28 6.86
CA LEU A 8 -6.88 -1.16 5.92
C LEU A 8 -6.26 -1.66 4.61
N ILE A 9 -6.89 -1.37 3.47
CA ILE A 9 -6.37 -1.70 2.15
C ILE A 9 -6.17 -0.43 1.33
N ALA A 10 -4.96 -0.21 0.84
CA ALA A 10 -4.65 0.80 -0.16
C ALA A 10 -4.31 0.14 -1.50
N GLY A 11 -4.93 0.62 -2.59
CA GLY A 11 -4.77 0.03 -3.92
C GLY A 11 -5.75 -1.10 -4.22
N SER A 12 -6.92 -1.11 -3.61
CA SER A 12 -8.00 -2.11 -3.77
C SER A 12 -8.54 -2.26 -5.20
N THR A 13 -8.28 -1.31 -6.09
CA THR A 13 -8.68 -1.37 -7.51
C THR A 13 -7.61 -1.94 -8.44
N GLY A 14 -6.41 -2.17 -7.93
CA GLY A 14 -5.31 -2.79 -8.67
C GLY A 14 -5.44 -4.32 -8.77
N LEU A 15 -4.54 -4.96 -9.55
CA LEU A 15 -4.57 -6.41 -9.77
C LEU A 15 -4.53 -7.21 -8.45
N VAL A 16 -3.53 -6.97 -7.63
CA VAL A 16 -3.38 -7.69 -6.35
C VAL A 16 -4.43 -7.26 -5.34
N GLY A 17 -4.63 -5.93 -5.19
CA GLY A 17 -5.54 -5.38 -4.19
C GLY A 17 -7.00 -5.77 -4.40
N SER A 18 -7.46 -5.92 -5.66
CA SER A 18 -8.83 -6.37 -5.95
C SER A 18 -9.06 -7.83 -5.59
N LEU A 19 -8.07 -8.68 -5.81
CA LEU A 19 -8.12 -10.11 -5.41
C LEU A 19 -8.11 -10.23 -3.88
N LEU A 20 -7.24 -9.48 -3.22
CA LEU A 20 -7.18 -9.43 -1.76
C LEU A 20 -8.49 -8.94 -1.15
N LEU A 21 -9.05 -7.85 -1.69
CA LEU A 21 -10.34 -7.34 -1.23
C LEU A 21 -11.44 -8.37 -1.37
N LYS A 22 -11.50 -9.07 -2.51
CA LYS A 22 -12.47 -10.15 -2.74
C LYS A 22 -12.33 -11.28 -1.72
N ASP A 23 -11.11 -11.69 -1.41
CA ASP A 23 -10.82 -12.77 -0.46
C ASP A 23 -11.23 -12.36 0.96
N LEU A 24 -10.75 -11.23 1.46
CA LEU A 24 -11.08 -10.71 2.80
C LEU A 24 -12.57 -10.40 2.97
N SER A 25 -13.23 -9.94 1.90
CA SER A 25 -14.68 -9.65 1.93
C SER A 25 -15.56 -10.89 2.05
N SER A 26 -15.01 -12.08 1.87
CA SER A 26 -15.72 -13.36 2.13
C SER A 26 -15.91 -13.62 3.62
N GLY A 27 -15.11 -12.99 4.48
CA GLY A 27 -15.24 -13.01 5.92
C GLY A 27 -16.18 -11.92 6.45
N ASP A 28 -16.18 -11.77 7.76
CA ASP A 28 -17.00 -10.77 8.48
C ASP A 28 -16.15 -9.66 9.13
N GLU A 29 -14.86 -9.64 8.88
CA GLU A 29 -13.95 -8.63 9.45
C GLU A 29 -14.15 -7.28 8.77
N PRO A 30 -14.15 -6.17 9.53
CA PRO A 30 -14.28 -4.84 8.96
C PRO A 30 -13.08 -4.50 8.06
N ILE A 31 -13.36 -3.93 6.89
CA ILE A 31 -12.34 -3.51 5.92
C ILE A 31 -12.52 -2.03 5.63
N VAL A 32 -11.47 -1.25 5.79
CA VAL A 32 -11.39 0.15 5.41
C VAL A 32 -10.58 0.25 4.13
N LEU A 33 -11.15 0.83 3.10
CA LEU A 33 -10.45 1.13 1.85
C LEU A 33 -10.00 2.58 1.86
N ILE A 34 -8.75 2.81 1.49
CA ILE A 34 -8.26 4.16 1.23
C ILE A 34 -8.01 4.33 -0.27
N SER A 35 -8.73 5.26 -0.90
CA SER A 35 -8.84 5.38 -2.35
C SER A 35 -8.83 6.83 -2.81
N ARG A 36 -8.44 7.05 -4.07
CA ARG A 36 -8.55 8.36 -4.73
C ARG A 36 -9.91 8.56 -5.40
N LYS A 37 -10.62 7.47 -5.69
CA LYS A 37 -11.94 7.45 -6.35
C LYS A 37 -12.77 6.34 -5.74
N ALA A 38 -14.07 6.52 -5.74
CA ALA A 38 -15.01 5.53 -5.23
C ALA A 38 -14.81 4.15 -5.88
N ASN A 39 -14.78 3.12 -5.03
CA ASN A 39 -14.72 1.73 -5.47
C ASN A 39 -16.15 1.26 -5.83
N GLN A 40 -16.28 0.54 -6.93
CA GLN A 40 -17.56 0.01 -7.39
C GLN A 40 -17.96 -1.31 -6.70
N PHE A 41 -17.02 -1.94 -5.98
CA PHE A 41 -17.20 -3.26 -5.38
C PHE A 41 -17.14 -3.21 -3.85
N LEU A 42 -17.99 -2.38 -3.24
CA LEU A 42 -18.13 -2.36 -1.79
C LEU A 42 -19.05 -3.51 -1.34
N THR A 43 -18.67 -4.15 -0.24
CA THR A 43 -19.46 -5.19 0.42
C THR A 43 -19.99 -4.67 1.76
N LYS A 44 -20.84 -5.46 2.44
CA LYS A 44 -21.47 -5.07 3.72
C LYS A 44 -20.47 -4.76 4.84
N ASN A 45 -19.26 -5.35 4.78
CA ASN A 45 -18.20 -5.18 5.78
C ASN A 45 -17.09 -4.23 5.33
N THR A 46 -17.26 -3.53 4.20
CA THR A 46 -16.30 -2.54 3.70
C THR A 46 -16.80 -1.11 3.90
N SER A 47 -15.92 -0.25 4.35
CA SER A 47 -16.07 1.21 4.32
C SER A 47 -14.97 1.81 3.45
N GLU A 48 -15.16 3.03 2.96
CA GLU A 48 -14.20 3.67 2.07
C GLU A 48 -13.92 5.11 2.47
N ILE A 49 -12.65 5.46 2.51
CA ILE A 49 -12.14 6.82 2.68
C ILE A 49 -11.60 7.30 1.34
N ILE A 50 -12.29 8.28 0.75
CA ILE A 50 -11.88 8.86 -0.54
C ILE A 50 -11.13 10.15 -0.25
N ILE A 51 -9.84 10.21 -0.63
CA ILE A 51 -8.98 11.36 -0.41
C ILE A 51 -8.07 11.61 -1.60
N ASN A 52 -7.58 12.84 -1.72
CA ASN A 52 -6.42 13.11 -2.54
C ASN A 52 -5.17 12.58 -1.82
N PHE A 53 -4.41 11.69 -2.44
CA PHE A 53 -3.23 11.11 -1.79
C PHE A 53 -2.10 12.12 -1.52
N ASP A 54 -2.12 13.28 -2.16
CA ASP A 54 -1.21 14.37 -1.79
C ASP A 54 -1.48 14.89 -0.37
N ASP A 55 -2.72 14.79 0.11
CA ASP A 55 -3.09 15.18 1.47
C ASP A 55 -2.47 14.26 2.53
N LEU A 56 -2.13 12.99 2.16
CA LEU A 56 -1.40 12.06 3.02
C LEU A 56 0.03 12.52 3.32
N LEU A 57 0.60 13.36 2.47
CA LEU A 57 1.96 13.89 2.65
C LEU A 57 1.99 15.15 3.52
N SER A 58 0.82 15.66 3.88
CA SER A 58 0.67 16.73 4.86
C SER A 58 0.31 16.14 6.22
N ASP A 59 0.83 16.71 7.30
CA ASP A 59 0.54 16.25 8.67
C ASP A 59 -0.92 16.58 9.12
N THR A 60 -1.80 16.88 8.18
CA THR A 60 -3.18 17.31 8.45
C THR A 60 -4.20 16.20 8.34
N PHE A 61 -3.86 15.07 7.70
CA PHE A 61 -4.77 13.94 7.55
C PHE A 61 -4.66 12.99 8.74
N ASP A 62 -5.78 12.71 9.38
CA ASP A 62 -5.90 11.74 10.45
C ASP A 62 -6.88 10.63 10.07
N LEU A 63 -6.53 9.40 10.45
CA LEU A 63 -7.39 8.24 10.29
C LEU A 63 -8.21 8.09 11.57
N SER A 64 -9.49 8.47 11.54
CA SER A 64 -10.36 8.47 12.74
C SER A 64 -10.76 7.06 13.23
N GLU A 65 -10.04 6.02 12.80
CA GLU A 65 -10.38 4.63 13.08
C GLU A 65 -9.13 3.85 13.53
N GLU A 66 -9.30 2.98 14.53
CA GLU A 66 -8.27 2.00 14.90
C GLU A 66 -8.13 0.95 13.80
N ILE A 67 -6.90 0.59 13.47
CA ILE A 67 -6.55 -0.39 12.44
C ILE A 67 -5.66 -1.46 13.09
N ASP A 68 -5.89 -2.73 12.77
CA ASP A 68 -5.05 -3.85 13.23
C ASP A 68 -4.07 -4.31 12.15
N HIS A 69 -4.54 -4.38 10.90
CA HIS A 69 -3.77 -4.88 9.77
C HIS A 69 -3.79 -3.89 8.61
N VAL A 70 -2.66 -3.69 7.95
CA VAL A 70 -2.58 -2.84 6.77
C VAL A 70 -1.99 -3.57 5.57
N TYR A 71 -2.64 -3.40 4.42
CA TYR A 71 -2.25 -4.01 3.15
C TYR A 71 -1.99 -2.91 2.11
N LEU A 72 -0.74 -2.79 1.68
CA LEU A 72 -0.33 -1.81 0.67
C LEU A 72 -0.13 -2.49 -0.68
N CYS A 73 -1.12 -2.33 -1.54
CA CYS A 73 -1.14 -2.84 -2.91
C CYS A 73 -1.03 -1.72 -3.96
N LEU A 74 -0.52 -0.55 -3.55
CA LEU A 74 -0.30 0.58 -4.44
C LEU A 74 0.88 0.28 -5.37
N GLY A 75 0.76 0.72 -6.61
CA GLY A 75 1.83 0.66 -7.59
C GLY A 75 1.44 1.40 -8.86
N LYS A 76 2.41 2.10 -9.46
CA LYS A 76 2.22 2.71 -10.77
C LYS A 76 2.25 1.61 -11.84
N LYS A 77 1.25 1.61 -12.73
CA LYS A 77 1.32 0.77 -13.94
C LYS A 77 2.48 1.24 -14.80
N LEU A 78 3.42 0.34 -15.06
CA LEU A 78 4.62 0.59 -15.86
C LEU A 78 4.54 -0.10 -17.20
N PHE A 79 5.17 0.50 -18.21
CA PHE A 79 5.48 -0.19 -19.45
C PHE A 79 6.73 -1.06 -19.25
N THR A 80 6.84 -2.14 -20.02
CA THR A 80 7.96 -3.10 -19.90
C THR A 80 9.34 -2.44 -19.98
N TYR A 81 9.50 -1.41 -20.81
CA TYR A 81 10.78 -0.69 -20.93
C TYR A 81 11.12 0.13 -19.67
N GLU A 82 10.13 0.60 -18.91
CA GLU A 82 10.34 1.36 -17.67
C GLU A 82 10.90 0.49 -16.55
N LEU A 83 10.69 -0.82 -16.60
CA LEU A 83 11.31 -1.78 -15.67
C LEU A 83 12.81 -1.87 -15.85
N GLY A 84 13.28 -1.77 -17.09
CA GLY A 84 14.71 -1.75 -17.42
C GLY A 84 15.36 -0.37 -17.24
N TYR A 85 14.67 0.66 -17.72
CA TYR A 85 15.13 2.05 -17.63
C TYR A 85 13.94 3.01 -17.45
N MET A 86 13.91 3.69 -16.33
CA MET A 86 12.89 4.69 -16.07
C MET A 86 13.38 6.09 -16.45
N PRO A 87 12.72 6.75 -17.43
CA PRO A 87 13.03 8.12 -17.81
C PRO A 87 12.90 9.07 -16.60
N GLU A 88 13.80 10.05 -16.51
CA GLU A 88 13.84 11.02 -15.40
C GLU A 88 12.49 11.71 -15.17
N LYS A 89 11.81 12.11 -16.24
CA LYS A 89 10.49 12.75 -16.17
C LYS A 89 9.40 11.90 -15.50
N ASN A 90 9.60 10.58 -15.42
CA ASN A 90 8.63 9.64 -14.80
C ASN A 90 9.01 9.28 -13.36
N ARG A 91 10.23 9.58 -12.92
CA ARG A 91 10.78 9.16 -11.62
C ARG A 91 10.03 9.77 -10.44
N ASP A 92 9.71 11.06 -10.49
CA ASP A 92 8.99 11.74 -9.40
C ASP A 92 7.60 11.15 -9.21
N THR A 93 6.86 10.94 -10.30
CA THR A 93 5.54 10.33 -10.23
C THR A 93 5.61 8.89 -9.72
N PHE A 94 6.61 8.12 -10.18
CA PHE A 94 6.81 6.75 -9.74
C PHE A 94 7.16 6.72 -8.25
N LYS A 95 8.12 7.53 -7.80
CA LYS A 95 8.50 7.63 -6.39
C LYS A 95 7.31 7.99 -5.51
N LYS A 96 6.48 8.93 -5.93
CA LYS A 96 5.28 9.34 -5.19
C LYS A 96 4.33 8.18 -4.97
N ILE A 97 4.01 7.41 -6.03
CA ILE A 97 3.03 6.32 -5.99
C ILE A 97 3.60 5.07 -5.31
N ASP A 98 4.88 4.74 -5.56
CA ASP A 98 5.50 3.49 -5.11
C ASP A 98 6.34 3.64 -3.83
N PHE A 99 6.52 4.85 -3.31
CA PHE A 99 7.25 5.10 -2.08
C PHE A 99 6.53 6.09 -1.14
N ASP A 100 6.29 7.33 -1.58
CA ASP A 100 5.85 8.39 -0.65
C ASP A 100 4.44 8.09 -0.09
N TYR A 101 3.46 7.76 -0.93
CA TYR A 101 2.11 7.43 -0.48
C TYR A 101 2.04 6.13 0.35
N PRO A 102 2.64 5.01 -0.09
CA PRO A 102 2.67 3.79 0.72
C PRO A 102 3.30 4.02 2.11
N LEU A 103 4.40 4.76 2.17
CA LEU A 103 5.06 5.07 3.43
C LEU A 103 4.20 5.95 4.35
N ALA A 104 3.54 6.96 3.79
CA ALA A 104 2.62 7.81 4.55
C ALA A 104 1.45 7.02 5.13
N ILE A 105 0.82 6.15 4.33
CA ILE A 105 -0.28 5.28 4.79
C ILE A 105 0.21 4.30 5.86
N ALA A 106 1.39 3.71 5.69
CA ALA A 106 1.96 2.81 6.69
C ALA A 106 2.17 3.50 8.04
N LYS A 107 2.76 4.70 8.04
CA LYS A 107 2.96 5.49 9.26
C LYS A 107 1.65 5.86 9.92
N LEU A 108 0.68 6.30 9.13
CA LEU A 108 -0.65 6.65 9.60
C LEU A 108 -1.36 5.44 10.24
N ALA A 109 -1.33 4.28 9.58
CA ALA A 109 -1.91 3.06 10.13
C ALA A 109 -1.22 2.61 11.43
N PHE A 110 0.11 2.70 11.49
CA PHE A 110 0.87 2.41 12.70
C PHE A 110 0.49 3.33 13.87
N GLN A 111 0.36 4.63 13.63
CA GLN A 111 -0.11 5.61 14.62
C GLN A 111 -1.52 5.30 15.12
N ASN A 112 -2.35 4.68 14.27
CA ASN A 112 -3.72 4.25 14.59
C ASN A 112 -3.81 2.78 15.05
N GLY A 113 -2.74 2.23 15.58
CA GLY A 113 -2.71 0.95 16.30
C GLY A 113 -2.38 -0.29 15.47
N ALA A 114 -2.11 -0.14 14.16
CA ALA A 114 -1.81 -1.30 13.31
C ALA A 114 -0.53 -2.02 13.77
N LYS A 115 -0.66 -3.32 13.98
CA LYS A 115 0.44 -4.21 14.41
C LYS A 115 1.07 -4.97 13.27
N SER A 116 0.34 -5.17 12.21
CA SER A 116 0.78 -5.98 11.06
C SER A 116 0.65 -5.21 9.75
N ILE A 117 1.67 -5.33 8.91
CA ILE A 117 1.68 -4.76 7.56
C ILE A 117 2.10 -5.78 6.52
N ALA A 118 1.40 -5.78 5.39
CA ALA A 118 1.81 -6.48 4.18
C ALA A 118 1.94 -5.50 3.02
N ILE A 119 3.04 -5.59 2.29
CA ILE A 119 3.31 -4.76 1.11
C ILE A 119 3.59 -5.60 -0.13
N VAL A 120 3.20 -5.10 -1.29
CA VAL A 120 3.58 -5.66 -2.59
C VAL A 120 4.81 -4.92 -3.10
N SER A 121 5.94 -5.63 -3.12
CA SER A 121 7.21 -5.16 -3.64
C SER A 121 7.52 -5.84 -4.98
N ALA A 122 8.76 -6.16 -5.25
CA ALA A 122 9.20 -6.85 -6.45
C ALA A 122 10.42 -7.73 -6.18
N ILE A 123 10.52 -8.87 -6.86
CA ILE A 123 11.76 -9.64 -6.85
C ILE A 123 12.93 -8.79 -7.37
N GLY A 124 14.05 -8.81 -6.64
CA GLY A 124 15.21 -7.96 -6.96
C GLY A 124 15.16 -6.53 -6.40
N ALA A 125 14.11 -6.18 -5.64
CA ALA A 125 14.06 -4.92 -4.91
C ALA A 125 15.29 -4.78 -3.99
N LYS A 126 16.04 -3.68 -4.15
CA LYS A 126 17.25 -3.42 -3.37
C LYS A 126 17.55 -1.93 -3.36
N GLU A 127 17.56 -1.32 -2.19
CA GLU A 127 18.05 0.06 -2.03
C GLU A 127 19.51 0.15 -2.49
N GLY A 128 19.83 1.21 -3.23
CA GLY A 128 21.15 1.36 -3.87
C GLY A 128 21.30 0.63 -5.21
N SER A 129 20.25 -0.05 -5.69
CA SER A 129 20.26 -0.61 -7.05
C SER A 129 20.52 0.48 -8.11
N PRO A 130 21.34 0.23 -9.15
CA PRO A 130 21.46 1.15 -10.28
C PRO A 130 20.17 1.27 -11.09
N ASN A 131 19.29 0.30 -11.01
CA ASN A 131 17.95 0.35 -11.59
C ASN A 131 17.01 1.12 -10.64
N TYR A 132 16.44 2.22 -11.12
CA TYR A 132 15.61 3.11 -10.32
C TYR A 132 14.35 2.43 -9.75
N TYR A 133 13.69 1.54 -10.51
CA TYR A 133 12.53 0.77 -10.05
C TYR A 133 12.89 -0.08 -8.84
N PHE A 134 13.94 -0.90 -8.92
CA PHE A 134 14.36 -1.76 -7.81
C PHE A 134 14.91 -0.97 -6.63
N HIS A 135 15.57 0.17 -6.91
CA HIS A 135 16.02 1.09 -5.86
C HIS A 135 14.85 1.61 -5.02
N ILE A 136 13.80 2.12 -5.65
CA ILE A 136 12.63 2.67 -4.94
C ILE A 136 11.86 1.58 -4.19
N LYS A 137 11.67 0.40 -4.80
CA LYS A 137 11.04 -0.74 -4.12
C LYS A 137 11.84 -1.17 -2.88
N GLY A 138 13.14 -1.34 -3.00
CA GLY A 138 14.00 -1.69 -1.86
C GLY A 138 14.04 -0.62 -0.78
N LYS A 139 14.01 0.65 -1.18
CA LYS A 139 13.91 1.79 -0.24
C LYS A 139 12.63 1.74 0.57
N LEU A 140 11.48 1.41 -0.07
CA LEU A 140 10.22 1.24 0.65
C LEU A 140 10.30 0.07 1.64
N GLU A 141 10.83 -1.09 1.22
CA GLU A 141 10.98 -2.24 2.10
C GLU A 141 11.76 -1.90 3.38
N ASN A 142 12.87 -1.17 3.25
CA ASN A 142 13.68 -0.76 4.38
C ASN A 142 12.94 0.23 5.28
N ALA A 143 12.32 1.25 4.68
CA ALA A 143 11.55 2.25 5.44
C ALA A 143 10.38 1.63 6.22
N ILE A 144 9.69 0.63 5.66
CA ILE A 144 8.61 -0.07 6.34
C ILE A 144 9.13 -0.87 7.55
N LYS A 145 10.27 -1.55 7.42
CA LYS A 145 10.90 -2.31 8.53
C LYS A 145 11.28 -1.41 9.71
N GLU A 146 11.60 -0.13 9.44
CA GLU A 146 12.00 0.84 10.47
C GLU A 146 10.82 1.46 11.24
N ILE A 147 9.56 1.33 10.77
CA ILE A 147 8.39 1.91 11.44
C ILE A 147 8.14 1.28 12.81
N GLY A 148 8.34 -0.05 12.94
CA GLY A 148 8.19 -0.76 14.21
C GLY A 148 6.95 -1.67 14.30
N PHE A 149 6.35 -2.06 13.17
CA PHE A 149 5.28 -3.07 13.15
C PHE A 149 5.75 -4.39 13.80
N GLU A 150 4.87 -5.05 14.54
CA GLU A 150 5.15 -6.36 15.14
C GLU A 150 5.36 -7.42 14.06
N ASN A 151 4.59 -7.34 12.96
CA ASN A 151 4.66 -8.27 11.84
C ASN A 151 4.77 -7.52 10.53
N VAL A 152 5.80 -7.82 9.75
CA VAL A 152 6.03 -7.24 8.43
C VAL A 152 6.10 -8.34 7.38
N CYS A 153 5.19 -8.34 6.43
CA CYS A 153 5.18 -9.23 5.26
C CYS A 153 5.52 -8.45 4.01
N ILE A 154 6.55 -8.87 3.30
CA ILE A 154 6.98 -8.26 2.03
C ILE A 154 6.82 -9.30 0.93
N ALA A 155 5.80 -9.14 0.11
CA ALA A 155 5.60 -9.98 -1.07
C ALA A 155 6.45 -9.43 -2.22
N GLN A 156 7.38 -10.24 -2.70
CA GLN A 156 8.25 -9.92 -3.84
C GLN A 156 7.88 -10.78 -5.06
N PRO A 157 6.75 -10.48 -5.72
CA PRO A 157 6.37 -11.23 -6.91
C PRO A 157 7.37 -11.00 -8.03
N GLY A 158 7.43 -11.97 -8.95
CA GLY A 158 8.05 -11.78 -10.24
C GLY A 158 7.17 -10.91 -11.14
N HIS A 159 7.15 -11.19 -12.44
CA HIS A 159 6.30 -10.45 -13.37
C HIS A 159 4.83 -10.81 -13.14
N LEU A 160 4.03 -9.81 -12.78
CA LEU A 160 2.57 -9.95 -12.68
C LEU A 160 1.97 -9.65 -14.06
N LEU A 161 1.28 -10.62 -14.64
CA LEU A 161 0.64 -10.54 -15.94
C LEU A 161 -0.77 -9.96 -15.85
#